data_71c439e26a2750122d9b26477019a5ae
#
_entry.id   71c439e26a2750122d9b26477019a5ae
#
_cell.length_a   1.000
_cell.length_b   1.000
_cell.length_c   1.000
_cell.angle_alpha   90.00
_cell.angle_beta   90.00
_cell.angle_gamma   90.00
#
_symmetry.space_group_name_H-M   'P 1'
#
loop_
_entity.id
_entity.type
_entity.pdbx_description
1 polymer ?
#
loop_
_entity_poly.entity_id
_entity_poly.type
_entity_poly.pdbx_seq_one_letter_code
_entity_poly.pdbx_strand_id
1 'polypeptide(L)'
;MKKKVYIVGAKRSPIGSFLGTLKDVHPREMGAQVLKQLLEETKVPADKVSEVIVGNILSANLGQGIGRQISIAAGIPDTVPAYSLNMLCGSGMKTIMNAFTGIQAGFSDIVVAGGVESMSGAPYMVPGSVRTGKKMGNIEMVDHMLYDALTDAFGNMHMGITAENIAERYNITREQQDAFAYESQQRAIKAMDDGKFKDEIIPIKFKTRKGEVVFDTDEYPNRSTTPEILAKLRTAFKKDGTVTAGSSSGINDASSFVILASEDAVKKYNLETIAEIIDVGQGGVDPNYMGMGPVPAIRQLLKNADIKLSDVELIELNEAFAAQSLGVITELEKEHNISKEEILKITNVNGGAIALGHPVGASGNRIVVTLLHEMIKRDTKLGLASLCIGGGMGTAVLIKR
;
A
#
# COMPACT_ATOMS: atom_id res chain seq x y z
N MET A 1 -30.00 -5.75 -8.39
CA MET A 1 -29.16 -5.82 -7.16
C MET A 1 -27.71 -5.79 -7.59
N LYS A 2 -26.83 -5.06 -6.86
CA LYS A 2 -25.39 -5.11 -7.10
C LYS A 2 -24.90 -6.54 -6.86
N LYS A 3 -24.02 -7.08 -7.72
CA LYS A 3 -23.41 -8.39 -7.50
C LYS A 3 -22.51 -8.34 -6.27
N LYS A 4 -22.57 -9.35 -5.42
CA LYS A 4 -21.62 -9.48 -4.31
C LYS A 4 -20.23 -9.83 -4.82
N VAL A 5 -19.22 -9.24 -4.21
CA VAL A 5 -17.82 -9.47 -4.55
C VAL A 5 -17.09 -9.93 -3.30
N TYR A 6 -16.50 -11.11 -3.38
CA TYR A 6 -15.80 -11.73 -2.28
C TYR A 6 -14.29 -11.69 -2.50
N ILE A 7 -13.55 -11.55 -1.41
CA ILE A 7 -12.13 -11.84 -1.37
C ILE A 7 -11.99 -13.32 -1.02
N VAL A 8 -11.29 -14.06 -1.87
CA VAL A 8 -11.04 -15.50 -1.70
C VAL A 8 -9.60 -15.81 -1.31
N GLY A 9 -8.70 -14.82 -1.38
CA GLY A 9 -7.33 -14.96 -0.95
C GLY A 9 -6.62 -13.61 -0.84
N ALA A 10 -5.65 -13.52 0.10
CA ALA A 10 -4.91 -12.31 0.37
C ALA A 10 -3.51 -12.65 0.93
N LYS A 11 -2.44 -12.27 0.23
CA LYS A 11 -1.05 -12.54 0.62
C LYS A 11 -0.12 -11.41 0.18
N ARG A 12 1.04 -11.33 0.85
CA ARG A 12 2.11 -10.39 0.53
C ARG A 12 3.49 -11.02 0.67
N SER A 13 4.48 -10.41 0.08
CA SER A 13 5.87 -10.67 0.45
C SER A 13 6.20 -10.04 1.81
N PRO A 14 7.30 -10.41 2.45
CA PRO A 14 7.94 -9.54 3.42
C PRO A 14 8.30 -8.21 2.76
N ILE A 15 8.42 -7.14 3.57
CA ILE A 15 8.80 -5.81 3.11
C ILE A 15 10.31 -5.63 3.30
N GLY A 16 11.02 -5.41 2.19
CA GLY A 16 12.46 -5.12 2.18
C GLY A 16 12.73 -3.64 2.44
N SER A 17 13.84 -3.36 3.10
CA SER A 17 14.38 -2.01 3.26
C SER A 17 15.00 -1.50 1.97
N PHE A 18 15.12 -0.18 1.83
CA PHE A 18 15.84 0.43 0.71
C PHE A 18 17.27 -0.08 0.65
N LEU A 19 17.67 -0.59 -0.51
CA LEU A 19 18.95 -1.25 -0.75
C LEU A 19 19.24 -2.44 0.19
N GLY A 20 18.17 -3.02 0.77
CA GLY A 20 18.22 -4.17 1.68
C GLY A 20 18.20 -5.51 0.97
N THR A 21 17.56 -6.49 1.60
CA THR A 21 17.58 -7.89 1.16
C THR A 21 16.98 -8.10 -0.23
N LEU A 22 15.96 -7.34 -0.61
CA LEU A 22 15.25 -7.48 -1.90
C LEU A 22 15.83 -6.63 -3.04
N LYS A 23 16.87 -5.83 -2.82
CA LYS A 23 17.38 -4.84 -3.78
C LYS A 23 17.72 -5.38 -5.18
N ASP A 24 18.15 -6.62 -5.25
CA ASP A 24 18.56 -7.28 -6.52
C ASP A 24 17.48 -8.25 -7.04
N VAL A 25 16.31 -8.31 -6.37
CA VAL A 25 15.19 -9.16 -6.78
C VAL A 25 14.30 -8.40 -7.75
N HIS A 26 14.16 -8.90 -8.98
CA HIS A 26 13.29 -8.26 -9.96
C HIS A 26 11.83 -8.30 -9.52
N PRO A 27 11.05 -7.20 -9.63
CA PRO A 27 9.63 -7.16 -9.21
C PRO A 27 8.77 -8.29 -9.80
N ARG A 28 9.05 -8.73 -11.03
CA ARG A 28 8.40 -9.89 -11.64
C ARG A 28 8.57 -11.16 -10.79
N GLU A 29 9.79 -11.42 -10.33
CA GLU A 29 10.10 -12.64 -9.56
C GLU A 29 9.45 -12.61 -8.19
N MET A 30 9.49 -11.45 -7.54
CA MET A 30 8.85 -11.24 -6.24
C MET A 30 7.32 -11.38 -6.36
N GLY A 31 6.69 -10.67 -7.30
CA GLY A 31 5.25 -10.74 -7.51
C GLY A 31 4.77 -12.12 -7.94
N ALA A 32 5.51 -12.79 -8.83
CA ALA A 32 5.14 -14.12 -9.31
C ALA A 32 5.16 -15.19 -8.21
N GLN A 33 6.12 -15.15 -7.28
CA GLN A 33 6.16 -16.10 -6.16
C GLN A 33 4.95 -15.92 -5.23
N VAL A 34 4.60 -14.68 -4.89
CA VAL A 34 3.42 -14.40 -4.04
C VAL A 34 2.15 -14.84 -4.74
N LEU A 35 1.95 -14.46 -6.01
CA LEU A 35 0.74 -14.80 -6.76
C LEU A 35 0.60 -16.30 -6.98
N LYS A 36 1.68 -16.99 -7.33
CA LYS A 36 1.66 -18.43 -7.54
C LYS A 36 1.22 -19.18 -6.27
N GLN A 37 1.84 -18.85 -5.14
CA GLN A 37 1.49 -19.47 -3.85
C GLN A 37 0.03 -19.14 -3.46
N LEU A 38 -0.41 -17.91 -3.71
CA LEU A 38 -1.79 -17.50 -3.44
C LEU A 38 -2.80 -18.32 -4.26
N LEU A 39 -2.54 -18.55 -5.55
CA LEU A 39 -3.38 -19.40 -6.39
C LEU A 39 -3.42 -20.86 -5.91
N GLU A 40 -2.27 -21.40 -5.50
CA GLU A 40 -2.16 -22.76 -4.96
C GLU A 40 -2.95 -22.91 -3.64
N GLU A 41 -2.82 -21.97 -2.72
CA GLU A 41 -3.52 -22.02 -1.42
C GLU A 41 -5.04 -21.83 -1.56
N THR A 42 -5.48 -20.93 -2.44
CA THR A 42 -6.91 -20.66 -2.66
C THR A 42 -7.58 -21.67 -3.57
N LYS A 43 -6.82 -22.51 -4.26
CA LYS A 43 -7.29 -23.47 -5.28
C LYS A 43 -8.09 -22.79 -6.40
N VAL A 44 -7.88 -21.52 -6.62
CA VAL A 44 -8.46 -20.79 -7.77
C VAL A 44 -7.85 -21.34 -9.05
N PRO A 45 -8.66 -21.87 -9.98
CA PRO A 45 -8.12 -22.36 -11.24
C PRO A 45 -7.55 -21.21 -12.06
N ALA A 46 -6.25 -21.25 -12.37
CA ALA A 46 -5.55 -20.16 -13.06
C ALA A 46 -6.16 -19.82 -14.44
N ASP A 47 -6.73 -20.81 -15.13
CA ASP A 47 -7.42 -20.66 -16.42
C ASP A 47 -8.83 -20.05 -16.31
N LYS A 48 -9.33 -19.83 -15.10
CA LYS A 48 -10.62 -19.18 -14.81
C LYS A 48 -10.47 -17.74 -14.33
N VAL A 49 -9.24 -17.27 -14.14
CA VAL A 49 -8.97 -15.85 -13.89
C VAL A 49 -9.38 -15.05 -15.12
N SER A 50 -10.21 -14.04 -14.94
CA SER A 50 -10.69 -13.16 -16.03
C SER A 50 -9.63 -12.15 -16.45
N GLU A 51 -8.91 -11.61 -15.45
CA GLU A 51 -7.83 -10.64 -15.68
C GLU A 51 -6.92 -10.50 -14.45
N VAL A 52 -5.71 -9.95 -14.68
CA VAL A 52 -4.75 -9.61 -13.62
C VAL A 52 -4.42 -8.12 -13.69
N ILE A 53 -4.61 -7.40 -12.57
CA ILE A 53 -4.35 -5.96 -12.47
C ILE A 53 -3.28 -5.72 -11.41
N VAL A 54 -2.16 -5.08 -11.77
CA VAL A 54 -1.04 -4.86 -10.87
C VAL A 54 -0.69 -3.37 -10.78
N GLY A 55 -0.73 -2.82 -9.57
CA GLY A 55 -0.24 -1.48 -9.28
C GLY A 55 1.30 -1.44 -9.30
N ASN A 56 1.86 -0.48 -10.02
CA ASN A 56 3.29 -0.24 -10.05
C ASN A 56 3.56 1.20 -10.52
N ILE A 57 4.43 1.91 -9.83
CA ILE A 57 4.77 3.31 -10.12
C ILE A 57 6.08 3.39 -10.88
N LEU A 58 7.13 2.80 -10.32
CA LEU A 58 8.50 2.89 -10.82
C LEU A 58 8.73 1.83 -11.90
N SER A 59 8.09 2.04 -13.06
CA SER A 59 8.05 1.06 -14.14
C SER A 59 9.22 1.15 -15.13
N ALA A 60 10.07 2.18 -15.02
CA ALA A 60 11.21 2.34 -15.92
C ALA A 60 12.19 1.16 -15.77
N ASN A 61 12.71 0.66 -16.91
CA ASN A 61 13.66 -0.45 -16.98
C ASN A 61 13.13 -1.82 -16.49
N LEU A 62 11.82 -1.98 -16.24
CA LEU A 62 11.23 -3.27 -15.86
C LEU A 62 10.77 -4.11 -17.08
N GLY A 63 10.92 -3.58 -18.29
CA GLY A 63 10.38 -4.20 -19.51
C GLY A 63 8.89 -3.88 -19.72
N GLN A 64 8.27 -4.56 -20.68
CA GLN A 64 6.88 -4.30 -21.02
C GLN A 64 5.93 -4.88 -19.95
N GLY A 65 5.04 -4.03 -19.40
CA GLY A 65 3.88 -4.46 -18.62
C GLY A 65 4.18 -5.41 -17.48
N ILE A 66 4.71 -4.89 -16.35
CA ILE A 66 5.10 -5.73 -15.21
C ILE A 66 3.96 -6.62 -14.72
N GLY A 67 2.69 -6.18 -14.78
CA GLY A 67 1.54 -7.02 -14.45
C GLY A 67 1.41 -8.23 -15.35
N ARG A 68 1.65 -8.07 -16.65
CA ARG A 68 1.67 -9.18 -17.61
C ARG A 68 2.81 -10.15 -17.33
N GLN A 69 3.99 -9.64 -17.03
CA GLN A 69 5.16 -10.48 -16.69
C GLN A 69 4.90 -11.32 -15.44
N ILE A 70 4.31 -10.73 -14.40
CA ILE A 70 3.96 -11.42 -13.15
C ILE A 70 2.91 -12.50 -13.41
N SER A 71 1.85 -12.18 -14.15
CA SER A 71 0.76 -13.11 -14.49
C SER A 71 1.29 -14.39 -15.15
N ILE A 72 2.09 -14.25 -16.21
CA ILE A 72 2.70 -15.39 -16.92
C ILE A 72 3.67 -16.17 -16.02
N ALA A 73 4.53 -15.46 -15.28
CA ALA A 73 5.53 -16.11 -14.42
C ALA A 73 4.87 -16.85 -13.22
N ALA A 74 3.68 -16.43 -12.80
CA ALA A 74 2.89 -17.12 -11.77
C ALA A 74 2.14 -18.36 -12.30
N GLY A 75 2.16 -18.60 -13.61
CA GLY A 75 1.49 -19.75 -14.25
C GLY A 75 0.05 -19.49 -14.70
N ILE A 76 -0.40 -18.25 -14.75
CA ILE A 76 -1.68 -17.88 -15.36
C ILE A 76 -1.53 -17.97 -16.87
N PRO A 77 -2.48 -18.62 -17.60
CA PRO A 77 -2.40 -18.79 -19.05
C PRO A 77 -2.25 -17.47 -19.81
N ASP A 78 -1.60 -17.54 -20.96
CA ASP A 78 -1.38 -16.41 -21.87
C ASP A 78 -2.67 -15.88 -22.51
N THR A 79 -3.74 -16.64 -22.46
CA THR A 79 -5.10 -16.22 -22.86
C THR A 79 -5.75 -15.25 -21.88
N VAL A 80 -5.26 -15.15 -20.63
CA VAL A 80 -5.77 -14.23 -19.63
C VAL A 80 -5.10 -12.86 -19.78
N PRO A 81 -5.84 -11.77 -20.02
CA PRO A 81 -5.26 -10.44 -20.10
C PRO A 81 -4.69 -9.97 -18.74
N ALA A 82 -3.63 -9.17 -18.79
CA ALA A 82 -3.04 -8.57 -17.62
C ALA A 82 -2.46 -7.19 -17.94
N TYR A 83 -2.62 -6.25 -17.04
CA TYR A 83 -2.08 -4.90 -17.18
C TYR A 83 -1.58 -4.30 -15.87
N SER A 84 -0.82 -3.23 -15.99
CA SER A 84 -0.35 -2.43 -14.85
C SER A 84 -1.05 -1.09 -14.82
N LEU A 85 -1.27 -0.54 -13.62
CA LEU A 85 -1.77 0.81 -13.45
C LEU A 85 -0.90 1.60 -12.49
N ASN A 86 -0.88 2.92 -12.68
CA ASN A 86 -0.21 3.88 -11.81
C ASN A 86 -1.24 4.92 -11.33
N MET A 87 -1.49 4.93 -10.04
CA MET A 87 -2.19 5.96 -9.29
C MET A 87 -1.34 6.34 -8.07
N LEU A 88 -0.01 6.43 -8.25
CA LEU A 88 0.95 6.66 -7.18
C LEU A 88 0.71 5.70 -6.00
N CYS A 89 0.79 6.18 -4.75
CA CYS A 89 0.61 5.36 -3.54
C CYS A 89 -0.71 4.56 -3.54
N GLY A 90 -1.74 5.04 -4.25
CA GLY A 90 -3.04 4.39 -4.39
C GLY A 90 -3.08 3.21 -5.35
N SER A 91 -2.02 2.97 -6.13
CA SER A 91 -2.04 1.97 -7.21
C SER A 91 -2.53 0.59 -6.76
N GLY A 92 -1.97 0.06 -5.68
CA GLY A 92 -2.34 -1.26 -5.16
C GLY A 92 -3.81 -1.35 -4.70
N MET A 93 -4.37 -0.30 -4.11
CA MET A 93 -5.80 -0.28 -3.74
C MET A 93 -6.68 -0.04 -4.96
N LYS A 94 -6.23 0.77 -5.92
CA LYS A 94 -6.98 1.01 -7.15
C LYS A 94 -7.17 -0.26 -7.97
N THR A 95 -6.24 -1.22 -7.92
CA THR A 95 -6.44 -2.54 -8.55
C THR A 95 -7.62 -3.29 -7.93
N ILE A 96 -7.76 -3.25 -6.60
CA ILE A 96 -8.91 -3.84 -5.89
C ILE A 96 -10.22 -3.14 -6.30
N MET A 97 -10.20 -1.80 -6.36
CA MET A 97 -11.38 -1.01 -6.76
C MET A 97 -11.81 -1.32 -8.20
N ASN A 98 -10.85 -1.45 -9.13
CA ASN A 98 -11.15 -1.79 -10.52
C ASN A 98 -11.70 -3.22 -10.64
N ALA A 99 -11.10 -4.18 -9.92
CA ALA A 99 -11.59 -5.56 -9.85
C ALA A 99 -13.02 -5.62 -9.28
N PHE A 100 -13.28 -4.91 -8.18
CA PHE A 100 -14.60 -4.81 -7.58
C PHE A 100 -15.63 -4.27 -8.57
N THR A 101 -15.34 -3.15 -9.23
CA THR A 101 -16.28 -2.53 -10.19
C THR A 101 -16.47 -3.39 -11.43
N GLY A 102 -15.41 -4.03 -11.94
CA GLY A 102 -15.48 -4.95 -13.09
C GLY A 102 -16.38 -6.16 -12.82
N ILE A 103 -16.26 -6.76 -11.62
CA ILE A 103 -17.10 -7.88 -11.20
C ILE A 103 -18.57 -7.42 -11.00
N GLN A 104 -18.79 -6.27 -10.35
CA GLN A 104 -20.14 -5.72 -10.16
C GLN A 104 -20.84 -5.43 -11.50
N ALA A 105 -20.07 -4.93 -12.47
CA ALA A 105 -20.57 -4.68 -13.84
C ALA A 105 -20.81 -5.96 -14.65
N GLY A 106 -20.36 -7.11 -14.18
CA GLY A 106 -20.47 -8.39 -14.89
C GLY A 106 -19.46 -8.55 -16.03
N PHE A 107 -18.42 -7.72 -16.05
CA PHE A 107 -17.34 -7.82 -17.04
C PHE A 107 -16.36 -8.95 -16.69
N SER A 108 -16.13 -9.19 -15.43
CA SER A 108 -15.20 -10.21 -14.91
C SER A 108 -15.87 -11.03 -13.82
N ASP A 109 -15.41 -12.28 -13.60
CA ASP A 109 -15.88 -13.15 -12.54
C ASP A 109 -14.81 -13.42 -11.46
N ILE A 110 -13.55 -13.61 -11.87
CA ILE A 110 -12.41 -13.79 -10.95
C ILE A 110 -11.31 -12.83 -11.40
N VAL A 111 -10.85 -11.96 -10.51
CA VAL A 111 -9.81 -10.97 -10.80
C VAL A 111 -8.71 -11.07 -9.77
N VAL A 112 -7.47 -11.15 -10.25
CA VAL A 112 -6.29 -10.95 -9.40
C VAL A 112 -5.97 -9.47 -9.37
N ALA A 113 -6.01 -8.88 -8.18
CA ALA A 113 -5.66 -7.48 -7.93
C ALA A 113 -4.43 -7.42 -7.03
N GLY A 114 -3.39 -6.73 -7.43
CA GLY A 114 -2.16 -6.68 -6.66
C GLY A 114 -1.39 -5.37 -6.82
N GLY A 115 -0.26 -5.31 -6.17
CA GLY A 115 0.72 -4.26 -6.32
C GLY A 115 2.13 -4.79 -6.11
N VAL A 116 3.07 -4.23 -6.82
CA VAL A 116 4.49 -4.54 -6.68
C VAL A 116 5.30 -3.26 -6.80
N GLU A 117 6.32 -3.13 -5.96
CA GLU A 117 7.28 -2.03 -6.08
C GLU A 117 8.66 -2.50 -5.71
N SER A 118 9.65 -2.07 -6.48
CA SER A 118 11.06 -2.12 -6.10
C SER A 118 11.60 -0.69 -6.20
N MET A 119 11.59 -0.01 -5.07
CA MET A 119 12.15 1.35 -4.99
C MET A 119 13.67 1.30 -5.03
N SER A 120 14.28 0.21 -4.54
CA SER A 120 15.71 -0.05 -4.64
C SER A 120 16.19 -0.24 -6.08
N GLY A 121 15.34 -0.79 -6.96
CA GLY A 121 15.63 -1.03 -8.36
C GLY A 121 15.32 0.13 -9.30
N ALA A 122 14.83 1.26 -8.78
CA ALA A 122 14.49 2.43 -9.58
C ALA A 122 15.73 3.00 -10.28
N PRO A 123 15.73 3.16 -11.61
CA PRO A 123 16.89 3.64 -12.34
C PRO A 123 17.07 5.16 -12.26
N TYR A 124 18.27 5.63 -12.57
CA TYR A 124 18.50 7.01 -12.98
C TYR A 124 18.18 7.17 -14.46
N MET A 125 17.46 8.22 -14.83
CA MET A 125 16.99 8.48 -16.18
C MET A 125 17.72 9.64 -16.82
N VAL A 126 17.91 9.54 -18.13
CA VAL A 126 18.43 10.64 -18.95
C VAL A 126 17.25 11.27 -19.71
N PRO A 127 17.12 12.62 -19.73
CA PRO A 127 16.04 13.30 -20.45
C PRO A 127 15.97 12.91 -21.94
N GLY A 128 14.73 12.77 -22.45
CA GLY A 128 14.49 12.35 -23.84
C GLY A 128 15.10 13.29 -24.89
N SER A 129 15.39 14.53 -24.55
CA SER A 129 16.11 15.50 -25.41
C SER A 129 17.49 15.02 -25.88
N VAL A 130 18.09 14.05 -25.16
CA VAL A 130 19.35 13.42 -25.59
C VAL A 130 19.18 12.67 -26.93
N ARG A 131 17.98 12.18 -27.27
CA ARG A 131 17.70 11.50 -28.54
C ARG A 131 17.86 12.43 -29.77
N THR A 132 17.69 13.72 -29.60
CA THR A 132 17.87 14.71 -30.66
C THR A 132 19.30 15.24 -30.75
N GLY A 133 20.20 14.73 -29.93
CA GLY A 133 21.62 15.10 -29.87
C GLY A 133 21.84 16.35 -29.01
N LYS A 134 22.64 16.21 -27.97
CA LYS A 134 23.12 17.34 -27.16
C LYS A 134 24.47 17.80 -27.68
N LYS A 135 24.50 18.96 -28.33
CA LYS A 135 25.71 19.47 -28.98
C LYS A 135 26.79 19.93 -28.02
N MET A 136 26.45 20.43 -26.83
CA MET A 136 27.39 20.99 -25.85
C MET A 136 26.80 20.96 -24.42
N GLY A 137 27.66 20.88 -23.41
CA GLY A 137 27.31 20.91 -21.98
C GLY A 137 27.03 19.55 -21.38
N ASN A 138 26.81 19.49 -20.05
CA ASN A 138 26.59 18.26 -19.30
C ASN A 138 25.20 17.69 -19.56
N ILE A 139 25.05 16.35 -19.37
CA ILE A 139 23.78 15.67 -19.28
C ILE A 139 23.52 15.40 -17.81
N GLU A 140 22.39 15.86 -17.30
CA GLU A 140 21.95 15.55 -15.95
C GLU A 140 21.15 14.23 -15.97
N MET A 141 21.37 13.39 -14.97
CA MET A 141 20.60 12.19 -14.73
C MET A 141 19.57 12.48 -13.61
N VAL A 142 18.35 12.02 -13.82
CA VAL A 142 17.23 12.21 -12.89
C VAL A 142 16.96 10.90 -12.17
N ASP A 143 16.89 10.94 -10.84
CA ASP A 143 16.46 9.81 -10.03
C ASP A 143 14.96 9.55 -10.25
N HIS A 144 14.63 8.43 -10.88
CA HIS A 144 13.24 8.05 -11.18
C HIS A 144 12.37 8.00 -9.92
N MET A 145 12.87 7.48 -8.82
CA MET A 145 12.14 7.37 -7.56
C MET A 145 11.80 8.75 -6.99
N LEU A 146 12.76 9.66 -6.94
CA LEU A 146 12.53 11.01 -6.43
C LEU A 146 11.59 11.79 -7.35
N TYR A 147 11.81 11.73 -8.66
CA TYR A 147 11.10 12.58 -9.62
C TYR A 147 9.65 12.13 -9.85
N ASP A 148 9.43 10.82 -10.08
CA ASP A 148 8.11 10.32 -10.48
C ASP A 148 7.25 9.81 -9.31
N ALA A 149 7.86 9.54 -8.13
CA ALA A 149 7.11 9.02 -6.98
C ALA A 149 7.08 9.97 -5.77
N LEU A 150 8.17 10.70 -5.48
CA LEU A 150 8.32 11.43 -4.22
C LEU A 150 8.31 12.96 -4.37
N THR A 151 8.21 13.48 -5.60
CA THR A 151 8.12 14.91 -5.88
C THR A 151 6.77 15.26 -6.49
N ASP A 152 6.08 16.24 -5.90
CA ASP A 152 4.81 16.74 -6.43
C ASP A 152 5.00 17.42 -7.78
N ALA A 153 4.18 17.04 -8.75
CA ALA A 153 4.28 17.55 -10.13
C ALA A 153 3.78 19.00 -10.28
N PHE A 154 2.96 19.50 -9.36
CA PHE A 154 2.39 20.85 -9.42
C PHE A 154 3.26 21.88 -8.70
N GLY A 155 3.65 21.58 -7.47
CA GLY A 155 4.46 22.45 -6.62
C GLY A 155 5.96 22.18 -6.70
N ASN A 156 6.39 21.12 -7.38
CA ASN A 156 7.77 20.66 -7.45
C ASN A 156 8.41 20.53 -6.05
N MET A 157 7.64 20.04 -5.09
CA MET A 157 8.06 19.86 -3.71
C MET A 157 8.08 18.37 -3.33
N HIS A 158 9.01 17.99 -2.46
CA HIS A 158 9.04 16.64 -1.89
C HIS A 158 7.79 16.37 -1.07
N MET A 159 7.28 15.11 -1.10
CA MET A 159 6.06 14.72 -0.35
C MET A 159 6.14 15.07 1.15
N GLY A 160 7.32 15.08 1.75
CA GLY A 160 7.53 15.52 3.13
C GLY A 160 7.16 16.97 3.41
N ILE A 161 7.23 17.85 2.41
CA ILE A 161 6.75 19.25 2.55
C ILE A 161 5.24 19.29 2.69
N THR A 162 4.51 18.42 2.00
CA THR A 162 3.04 18.31 2.18
C THR A 162 2.68 17.86 3.59
N ALA A 163 3.52 17.03 4.22
CA ALA A 163 3.35 16.64 5.62
C ALA A 163 3.63 17.80 6.59
N GLU A 164 4.65 18.63 6.32
CA GLU A 164 4.91 19.86 7.08
C GLU A 164 3.71 20.83 6.97
N ASN A 165 3.12 20.98 5.79
CA ASN A 165 1.92 21.81 5.58
C ASN A 165 0.74 21.33 6.45
N ILE A 166 0.57 20.01 6.57
CA ILE A 166 -0.48 19.42 7.42
C ILE A 166 -0.14 19.66 8.90
N ALA A 167 1.11 19.45 9.31
CA ALA A 167 1.54 19.71 10.68
C ALA A 167 1.25 21.16 11.09
N GLU A 168 1.57 22.14 10.22
CA GLU A 168 1.30 23.54 10.44
C GLU A 168 -0.21 23.83 10.51
N ARG A 169 -0.98 23.34 9.54
CA ARG A 169 -2.45 23.59 9.46
C ARG A 169 -3.22 23.05 10.66
N TYR A 170 -2.82 21.90 11.18
CA TYR A 170 -3.51 21.22 12.29
C TYR A 170 -2.81 21.40 13.63
N ASN A 171 -1.75 22.22 13.70
CA ASN A 171 -0.92 22.44 14.90
C ASN A 171 -0.40 21.13 15.51
N ILE A 172 0.02 20.19 14.65
CA ILE A 172 0.57 18.90 15.10
C ILE A 172 2.05 19.11 15.45
N THR A 173 2.37 18.95 16.73
CA THR A 173 3.73 19.20 17.21
C THR A 173 4.70 18.08 16.85
N ARG A 174 6.00 18.34 17.00
CA ARG A 174 7.05 17.35 16.82
C ARG A 174 6.88 16.18 17.80
N GLU A 175 6.57 16.47 19.04
CA GLU A 175 6.38 15.47 20.10
C GLU A 175 5.21 14.53 19.79
N GLN A 176 4.12 15.04 19.24
CA GLN A 176 2.97 14.24 18.82
C GLN A 176 3.36 13.30 17.68
N GLN A 177 4.13 13.78 16.71
CA GLN A 177 4.61 12.98 15.59
C GLN A 177 5.57 11.89 16.05
N ASP A 178 6.52 12.22 16.93
CA ASP A 178 7.47 11.26 17.48
C ASP A 178 6.78 10.19 18.33
N ALA A 179 5.79 10.57 19.15
CA ALA A 179 4.99 9.64 19.94
C ALA A 179 4.19 8.67 19.04
N PHE A 180 3.57 9.17 17.99
CA PHE A 180 2.85 8.35 17.00
C PHE A 180 3.79 7.36 16.29
N ALA A 181 4.96 7.84 15.87
CA ALA A 181 5.96 7.01 15.21
C ALA A 181 6.52 5.93 16.14
N TYR A 182 6.78 6.27 17.41
CA TYR A 182 7.20 5.31 18.40
C TYR A 182 6.16 4.22 18.64
N GLU A 183 4.90 4.59 18.77
CA GLU A 183 3.80 3.62 18.93
C GLU A 183 3.68 2.70 17.73
N SER A 184 3.78 3.21 16.49
CA SER A 184 3.79 2.40 15.27
C SER A 184 4.92 1.36 15.28
N GLN A 185 6.15 1.77 15.68
CA GLN A 185 7.29 0.86 15.80
C GLN A 185 7.05 -0.23 16.87
N GLN A 186 6.54 0.14 18.05
CA GLN A 186 6.29 -0.82 19.13
C GLN A 186 5.21 -1.84 18.74
N ARG A 187 4.13 -1.39 18.10
CA ARG A 187 3.07 -2.26 17.58
C ARG A 187 3.60 -3.23 16.52
N ALA A 188 4.41 -2.77 15.58
CA ALA A 188 4.97 -3.62 14.54
C ALA A 188 5.93 -4.67 15.10
N ILE A 189 6.83 -4.27 16.00
CA ILE A 189 7.77 -5.18 16.66
C ILE A 189 7.01 -6.25 17.46
N LYS A 190 6.04 -5.83 18.26
CA LYS A 190 5.19 -6.75 19.02
C LYS A 190 4.43 -7.72 18.10
N ALA A 191 3.84 -7.22 17.02
CA ALA A 191 3.13 -8.06 16.05
C ALA A 191 4.05 -9.10 15.39
N MET A 192 5.30 -8.72 15.06
CA MET A 192 6.31 -9.66 14.56
C MET A 192 6.65 -10.73 15.60
N ASP A 193 6.92 -10.33 16.85
CA ASP A 193 7.29 -11.24 17.93
C ASP A 193 6.14 -12.20 18.27
N ASP A 194 4.91 -11.73 18.22
CA ASP A 194 3.68 -12.54 18.39
C ASP A 194 3.35 -13.39 17.15
N GLY A 195 4.10 -13.26 16.05
CA GLY A 195 3.89 -14.01 14.82
C GLY A 195 2.64 -13.62 14.04
N LYS A 196 2.12 -12.40 14.24
CA LYS A 196 0.87 -11.90 13.62
C LYS A 196 0.92 -11.89 12.09
N PHE A 197 2.10 -11.69 11.49
CA PHE A 197 2.25 -11.59 10.04
C PHE A 197 2.53 -12.92 9.34
N LYS A 198 2.68 -14.04 10.07
CA LYS A 198 3.04 -15.34 9.49
C LYS A 198 2.04 -15.84 8.45
N ASP A 199 0.74 -15.61 8.69
CA ASP A 199 -0.31 -16.11 7.81
C ASP A 199 -0.49 -15.26 6.54
N GLU A 200 0.03 -14.04 6.51
CA GLU A 200 -0.09 -13.14 5.36
C GLU A 200 1.17 -13.13 4.48
N ILE A 201 2.33 -13.54 5.02
CA ILE A 201 3.64 -13.47 4.34
C ILE A 201 3.90 -14.75 3.56
N ILE A 202 4.24 -14.59 2.28
CA ILE A 202 4.85 -15.61 1.43
C ILE A 202 6.35 -15.33 1.37
N PRO A 203 7.20 -16.27 1.81
CA PRO A 203 8.66 -16.12 1.72
C PRO A 203 9.12 -15.95 0.28
N ILE A 204 10.05 -15.01 0.04
CA ILE A 204 10.69 -14.81 -1.25
C ILE A 204 12.02 -15.55 -1.30
N LYS A 205 12.14 -16.44 -2.27
CA LYS A 205 13.34 -17.26 -2.50
C LYS A 205 14.08 -16.75 -3.73
N PHE A 206 15.35 -16.49 -3.58
CA PHE A 206 16.20 -16.05 -4.69
C PHE A 206 17.65 -16.50 -4.52
N LYS A 207 18.39 -16.55 -5.63
CA LYS A 207 19.80 -16.97 -5.63
C LYS A 207 20.72 -15.76 -5.57
N THR A 208 21.73 -15.84 -4.73
CA THR A 208 22.85 -14.91 -4.68
C THR A 208 24.16 -15.62 -5.00
N ARG A 209 25.24 -14.87 -5.12
CA ARG A 209 26.59 -15.47 -5.26
C ARG A 209 26.98 -16.35 -4.06
N LYS A 210 26.38 -16.15 -2.90
CA LYS A 210 26.63 -16.89 -1.66
C LYS A 210 25.70 -18.09 -1.45
N GLY A 211 24.74 -18.32 -2.34
CA GLY A 211 23.76 -19.39 -2.24
C GLY A 211 22.33 -18.90 -2.32
N GLU A 212 21.39 -19.78 -2.03
CA GLU A 212 19.97 -19.46 -1.96
C GLU A 212 19.65 -18.69 -0.67
N VAL A 213 18.84 -17.65 -0.81
CA VAL A 213 18.30 -16.85 0.29
C VAL A 213 16.80 -17.07 0.37
N VAL A 214 16.29 -17.27 1.58
CA VAL A 214 14.85 -17.28 1.90
C VAL A 214 14.59 -16.05 2.76
N PHE A 215 13.84 -15.09 2.23
CA PHE A 215 13.45 -13.88 2.92
C PHE A 215 11.97 -14.00 3.32
N ASP A 216 11.68 -14.10 4.62
CA ASP A 216 10.39 -14.47 5.20
C ASP A 216 9.88 -13.52 6.29
N THR A 217 10.63 -12.46 6.57
CA THR A 217 10.34 -11.55 7.69
C THR A 217 10.55 -10.10 7.26
N ASP A 218 9.64 -9.19 7.67
CA ASP A 218 9.80 -7.76 7.42
C ASP A 218 11.09 -7.24 8.07
N GLU A 219 11.95 -6.59 7.31
CA GLU A 219 13.27 -6.16 7.80
C GLU A 219 13.33 -4.68 8.22
N TYR A 220 12.29 -3.89 7.90
CA TYR A 220 12.32 -2.46 8.14
C TYR A 220 12.03 -2.03 9.60
N PRO A 221 11.20 -2.72 10.41
CA PRO A 221 10.93 -2.33 11.79
C PRO A 221 12.21 -2.21 12.63
N ASN A 222 12.39 -1.05 13.25
CA ASN A 222 13.62 -0.70 13.95
C ASN A 222 13.49 -0.89 15.48
N ARG A 223 14.04 -2.00 15.98
CA ARG A 223 14.01 -2.35 17.41
C ARG A 223 14.78 -1.40 18.34
N SER A 224 15.67 -0.56 17.79
CA SER A 224 16.42 0.42 18.56
C SER A 224 15.69 1.76 18.73
N THR A 225 14.51 1.92 18.14
CA THR A 225 13.75 3.17 18.24
C THR A 225 13.28 3.43 19.68
N THR A 226 13.64 4.60 20.23
CA THR A 226 13.17 5.09 21.52
C THR A 226 12.71 6.55 21.38
N PRO A 227 11.89 7.07 22.31
CA PRO A 227 11.50 8.48 22.30
C PRO A 227 12.70 9.43 22.29
N GLU A 228 13.77 9.11 23.03
CA GLU A 228 14.99 9.93 23.10
C GLU A 228 15.78 9.93 21.80
N ILE A 229 15.75 8.84 21.04
CA ILE A 229 16.37 8.77 19.72
C ILE A 229 15.56 9.60 18.73
N LEU A 230 14.23 9.45 18.70
CA LEU A 230 13.36 10.23 17.84
C LEU A 230 13.51 11.74 18.08
N ALA A 231 13.50 12.17 19.33
CA ALA A 231 13.64 13.58 19.72
C ALA A 231 14.96 14.22 19.22
N LYS A 232 16.01 13.43 19.02
CA LYS A 232 17.33 13.92 18.51
C LYS A 232 17.43 13.98 16.99
N LEU A 233 16.45 13.42 16.25
CA LEU A 233 16.49 13.45 14.79
C LEU A 233 16.32 14.88 14.26
N ARG A 234 17.09 15.20 13.22
CA ARG A 234 16.95 16.47 12.50
C ARG A 234 15.72 16.42 11.61
N THR A 235 15.10 17.57 11.38
CA THR A 235 14.04 17.72 10.37
C THR A 235 14.58 17.37 8.99
N ALA A 236 13.77 16.64 8.20
CA ALA A 236 14.25 16.05 6.96
C ALA A 236 13.93 16.88 5.71
N PHE A 237 12.85 17.66 5.72
CA PHE A 237 12.30 18.25 4.50
C PHE A 237 12.27 19.78 4.52
N LYS A 238 12.10 20.40 5.68
CA LYS A 238 11.99 21.84 5.87
C LYS A 238 12.95 22.26 6.97
N LYS A 239 13.74 23.32 6.73
CA LYS A 239 14.53 23.96 7.78
C LYS A 239 13.56 24.47 8.85
N ASP A 240 13.85 24.18 10.09
CA ASP A 240 12.98 24.51 11.24
C ASP A 240 11.55 23.91 11.13
N GLY A 241 11.41 22.80 10.41
CA GLY A 241 10.19 22.01 10.32
C GLY A 241 10.02 21.07 11.52
N THR A 242 9.06 20.14 11.40
CA THR A 242 8.74 19.16 12.47
C THR A 242 8.86 17.71 12.01
N VAL A 243 8.79 17.46 10.69
CA VAL A 243 8.80 16.10 10.11
C VAL A 243 10.24 15.58 10.02
N THR A 244 10.46 14.37 10.51
CA THR A 244 11.77 13.70 10.52
C THR A 244 11.74 12.41 9.73
N ALA A 245 12.89 11.81 9.48
CA ALA A 245 12.96 10.46 8.94
C ALA A 245 12.29 9.42 9.86
N GLY A 246 12.30 9.63 11.19
CA GLY A 246 11.66 8.73 12.16
C GLY A 246 10.14 8.84 12.21
N SER A 247 9.56 9.98 11.77
CA SER A 247 8.12 10.21 11.69
C SER A 247 7.57 10.11 10.24
N SER A 248 8.36 9.56 9.34
CA SER A 248 8.04 9.31 7.92
C SER A 248 8.10 7.81 7.62
N SER A 249 7.31 7.37 6.65
CA SER A 249 7.44 6.00 6.13
C SER A 249 8.76 5.80 5.39
N GLY A 250 9.20 4.55 5.30
CA GLY A 250 10.42 4.19 4.60
C GLY A 250 10.27 4.10 3.09
N ILE A 251 11.40 3.95 2.44
CA ILE A 251 11.56 3.55 1.03
C ILE A 251 11.76 2.05 1.03
N ASN A 252 10.93 1.29 0.32
CA ASN A 252 10.85 -0.15 0.51
C ASN A 252 10.53 -0.91 -0.78
N ASP A 253 10.76 -2.22 -0.73
CA ASP A 253 10.49 -3.17 -1.81
C ASP A 253 9.50 -4.22 -1.31
N ALA A 254 8.40 -4.46 -2.03
CA ALA A 254 7.45 -5.53 -1.71
C ALA A 254 6.48 -5.82 -2.84
N SER A 255 5.72 -6.92 -2.68
CA SER A 255 4.54 -7.25 -3.48
C SER A 255 3.38 -7.71 -2.61
N SER A 256 2.15 -7.49 -3.07
CA SER A 256 0.94 -7.86 -2.36
C SER A 256 -0.18 -8.16 -3.36
N PHE A 257 -0.97 -9.20 -3.09
CA PHE A 257 -2.06 -9.63 -3.97
C PHE A 257 -3.28 -10.06 -3.18
N VAL A 258 -4.45 -9.75 -3.74
CA VAL A 258 -5.74 -10.31 -3.36
C VAL A 258 -6.42 -10.91 -4.60
N ILE A 259 -7.23 -11.96 -4.40
CA ILE A 259 -8.08 -12.52 -5.44
C ILE A 259 -9.53 -12.20 -5.09
N LEU A 260 -10.22 -11.55 -6.03
CA LEU A 260 -11.63 -11.23 -5.93
C LEU A 260 -12.45 -12.17 -6.81
N ALA A 261 -13.62 -12.58 -6.33
CA ALA A 261 -14.53 -13.42 -7.08
C ALA A 261 -15.98 -12.96 -6.95
N SER A 262 -16.77 -13.13 -8.03
CA SER A 262 -18.21 -12.97 -8.00
C SER A 262 -18.86 -14.07 -7.17
N GLU A 263 -20.06 -13.83 -6.64
CA GLU A 263 -20.82 -14.86 -5.93
C GLU A 263 -21.05 -16.12 -6.81
N ASP A 264 -21.26 -15.92 -8.09
CA ASP A 264 -21.44 -17.02 -9.05
C ASP A 264 -20.16 -17.84 -9.24
N ALA A 265 -19.01 -17.20 -9.30
CA ALA A 265 -17.71 -17.88 -9.38
C ALA A 265 -17.39 -18.64 -8.10
N VAL A 266 -17.65 -18.04 -6.93
CA VAL A 266 -17.50 -18.70 -5.62
C VAL A 266 -18.30 -20.01 -5.59
N LYS A 267 -19.58 -19.97 -5.96
CA LYS A 267 -20.44 -21.17 -6.01
C LYS A 267 -19.97 -22.18 -7.05
N LYS A 268 -19.66 -21.70 -8.26
CA LYS A 268 -19.30 -22.55 -9.40
C LYS A 268 -18.00 -23.34 -9.19
N TYR A 269 -17.01 -22.71 -8.56
CA TYR A 269 -15.68 -23.29 -8.35
C TYR A 269 -15.45 -23.75 -6.90
N ASN A 270 -16.50 -23.68 -6.05
CA ASN A 270 -16.45 -24.04 -4.62
C ASN A 270 -15.28 -23.35 -3.90
N LEU A 271 -15.15 -22.04 -4.08
CA LEU A 271 -14.09 -21.24 -3.48
C LEU A 271 -14.43 -20.90 -2.02
N GLU A 272 -13.45 -20.96 -1.16
CA GLU A 272 -13.58 -20.46 0.21
C GLU A 272 -13.53 -18.93 0.21
N THR A 273 -14.47 -18.27 0.89
CA THR A 273 -14.52 -16.81 0.99
C THR A 273 -13.95 -16.34 2.31
N ILE A 274 -13.07 -15.34 2.27
CA ILE A 274 -12.47 -14.72 3.46
C ILE A 274 -13.35 -13.57 3.96
N ALA A 275 -13.82 -12.71 3.02
CA ALA A 275 -14.61 -11.53 3.31
C ALA A 275 -15.36 -11.05 2.06
N GLU A 276 -16.34 -10.16 2.24
CA GLU A 276 -17.06 -9.44 1.18
C GLU A 276 -16.54 -7.99 1.12
N ILE A 277 -16.29 -7.47 -0.07
CA ILE A 277 -16.09 -6.03 -0.26
C ILE A 277 -17.46 -5.37 -0.33
N ILE A 278 -17.76 -4.51 0.62
CA ILE A 278 -19.06 -3.81 0.70
C ILE A 278 -19.13 -2.66 -0.29
N ASP A 279 -18.11 -1.79 -0.26
CA ASP A 279 -18.00 -0.68 -1.21
C ASP A 279 -16.56 -0.14 -1.23
N VAL A 280 -16.32 0.81 -2.14
CA VAL A 280 -15.06 1.50 -2.34
C VAL A 280 -15.29 3.00 -2.42
N GLY A 281 -14.31 3.78 -2.00
CA GLY A 281 -14.36 5.24 -2.02
C GLY A 281 -13.08 5.85 -2.58
N GLN A 282 -13.21 7.03 -3.18
CA GLN A 282 -12.07 7.85 -3.58
C GLN A 282 -12.41 9.32 -3.45
N GLY A 283 -11.39 10.16 -3.32
CA GLY A 283 -11.59 11.59 -3.23
C GLY A 283 -10.35 12.37 -3.62
N GLY A 284 -10.52 13.65 -3.90
CA GLY A 284 -9.46 14.59 -4.19
C GLY A 284 -9.39 15.71 -3.16
N VAL A 285 -8.18 16.23 -2.95
CA VAL A 285 -7.88 17.40 -2.10
C VAL A 285 -6.81 18.25 -2.79
N ASP A 286 -6.55 19.43 -2.25
CA ASP A 286 -5.41 20.26 -2.67
C ASP A 286 -4.10 19.45 -2.60
N PRO A 287 -3.31 19.37 -3.69
CA PRO A 287 -2.02 18.67 -3.71
C PRO A 287 -1.06 19.07 -2.60
N ASN A 288 -1.09 20.34 -2.17
CA ASN A 288 -0.27 20.84 -1.07
C ASN A 288 -0.56 20.15 0.27
N TYR A 289 -1.73 19.50 0.38
CA TYR A 289 -2.22 18.76 1.55
C TYR A 289 -2.59 17.32 1.16
N MET A 290 -1.84 16.69 0.24
CA MET A 290 -2.15 15.37 -0.31
C MET A 290 -2.45 14.32 0.76
N GLY A 291 -1.79 14.43 1.91
CA GLY A 291 -1.99 13.52 3.04
C GLY A 291 -3.40 13.47 3.60
N MET A 292 -4.24 14.48 3.29
CA MET A 292 -5.64 14.52 3.71
C MET A 292 -6.60 13.77 2.77
N GLY A 293 -6.10 13.17 1.68
CA GLY A 293 -6.88 12.39 0.72
C GLY A 293 -7.77 11.30 1.31
N PRO A 294 -7.37 10.60 2.39
CA PRO A 294 -8.23 9.62 3.06
C PRO A 294 -9.57 10.19 3.53
N VAL A 295 -9.62 11.45 3.97
CA VAL A 295 -10.84 12.06 4.52
C VAL A 295 -12.00 12.05 3.51
N PRO A 296 -11.90 12.65 2.31
CA PRO A 296 -12.98 12.57 1.33
C PRO A 296 -13.21 11.16 0.80
N ALA A 297 -12.19 10.29 0.74
CA ALA A 297 -12.36 8.91 0.30
C ALA A 297 -13.19 8.10 1.30
N ILE A 298 -12.91 8.20 2.60
CA ILE A 298 -13.67 7.55 3.68
C ILE A 298 -15.08 8.11 3.73
N ARG A 299 -15.26 9.43 3.65
CA ARG A 299 -16.57 10.08 3.61
C ARG A 299 -17.44 9.54 2.48
N GLN A 300 -16.91 9.47 1.26
CA GLN A 300 -17.61 8.90 0.11
C GLN A 300 -17.98 7.44 0.34
N LEU A 301 -17.02 6.64 0.82
CA LEU A 301 -17.20 5.21 1.10
C LEU A 301 -18.33 4.98 2.09
N LEU A 302 -18.28 5.61 3.26
CA LEU A 302 -19.26 5.42 4.33
C LEU A 302 -20.65 5.88 3.89
N LYS A 303 -20.74 7.00 3.15
CA LYS A 303 -21.99 7.47 2.56
C LYS A 303 -22.59 6.46 1.58
N ASN A 304 -21.79 5.90 0.68
CA ASN A 304 -22.27 4.95 -0.33
C ASN A 304 -22.70 3.62 0.28
N ALA A 305 -22.00 3.19 1.34
CA ALA A 305 -22.28 1.95 2.06
C ALA A 305 -23.44 2.09 3.07
N ASP A 306 -23.90 3.32 3.36
CA ASP A 306 -24.86 3.63 4.44
C ASP A 306 -24.40 3.08 5.81
N ILE A 307 -23.13 3.32 6.14
CA ILE A 307 -22.45 2.82 7.35
C ILE A 307 -21.82 4.01 8.09
N LYS A 308 -21.85 3.98 9.42
CA LYS A 308 -21.18 4.99 10.25
C LYS A 308 -19.74 4.56 10.57
N LEU A 309 -18.84 5.50 10.77
CA LEU A 309 -17.47 5.20 11.20
C LEU A 309 -17.44 4.48 12.55
N SER A 310 -18.42 4.74 13.44
CA SER A 310 -18.58 4.05 14.72
C SER A 310 -18.87 2.55 14.62
N ASP A 311 -19.32 2.07 13.45
CA ASP A 311 -19.60 0.66 13.22
C ASP A 311 -18.34 -0.10 12.75
N VAL A 312 -17.27 0.64 12.38
CA VAL A 312 -15.99 0.06 11.93
C VAL A 312 -15.18 -0.39 13.14
N GLU A 313 -14.75 -1.65 13.13
CA GLU A 313 -14.05 -2.28 14.24
C GLU A 313 -12.53 -2.27 14.09
N LEU A 314 -12.02 -2.18 12.85
CA LEU A 314 -10.59 -2.08 12.54
C LEU A 314 -10.36 -1.13 11.36
N ILE A 315 -9.29 -0.35 11.44
CA ILE A 315 -8.85 0.57 10.40
C ILE A 315 -7.38 0.30 10.07
N GLU A 316 -7.06 0.16 8.79
CA GLU A 316 -5.71 0.30 8.27
C GLU A 316 -5.61 1.63 7.52
N LEU A 317 -4.97 2.61 8.13
CA LEU A 317 -4.67 3.92 7.55
C LEU A 317 -3.17 3.98 7.23
N ASN A 318 -2.81 4.05 5.95
CA ASN A 318 -1.39 4.07 5.58
C ASN A 318 -0.67 5.29 6.17
N GLU A 319 0.41 5.04 6.91
CA GLU A 319 1.21 6.05 7.60
C GLU A 319 2.32 6.57 6.68
N ALA A 320 1.97 7.36 5.66
CA ALA A 320 3.00 8.01 4.85
C ALA A 320 3.86 8.96 5.70
N PHE A 321 3.21 9.67 6.63
CA PHE A 321 3.83 10.53 7.65
C PHE A 321 2.96 10.55 8.92
N ALA A 322 3.59 10.69 10.08
CA ALA A 322 2.87 10.83 11.35
C ALA A 322 1.94 12.06 11.35
N ALA A 323 2.43 13.21 10.86
CA ALA A 323 1.63 14.42 10.73
C ALA A 323 0.39 14.20 9.84
N GLN A 324 0.55 13.47 8.75
CA GLN A 324 -0.55 13.12 7.84
C GLN A 324 -1.60 12.25 8.54
N SER A 325 -1.18 11.20 9.22
CA SER A 325 -2.09 10.28 9.92
C SER A 325 -2.86 10.99 11.03
N LEU A 326 -2.16 11.79 11.84
CA LEU A 326 -2.78 12.60 12.90
C LEU A 326 -3.75 13.65 12.35
N GLY A 327 -3.42 14.28 11.19
CA GLY A 327 -4.31 15.21 10.50
C GLY A 327 -5.62 14.54 10.05
N VAL A 328 -5.52 13.37 9.42
CA VAL A 328 -6.69 12.58 9.01
C VAL A 328 -7.55 12.19 10.21
N ILE A 329 -6.95 11.67 11.28
CA ILE A 329 -7.66 11.30 12.51
C ILE A 329 -8.36 12.50 13.13
N THR A 330 -7.74 13.70 13.08
CA THR A 330 -8.35 14.94 13.56
C THR A 330 -9.61 15.31 12.76
N GLU A 331 -9.62 15.14 11.45
CA GLU A 331 -10.81 15.40 10.65
C GLU A 331 -11.88 14.32 10.84
N LEU A 332 -11.50 13.04 10.95
CA LEU A 332 -12.46 11.97 11.24
C LEU A 332 -13.14 12.15 12.60
N GLU A 333 -12.41 12.59 13.64
CA GLU A 333 -12.96 12.96 14.94
C GLU A 333 -14.06 14.02 14.80
N LYS A 334 -13.77 15.10 14.08
CA LYS A 334 -14.73 16.22 13.88
C LYS A 334 -15.96 15.80 13.07
N GLU A 335 -15.74 15.03 11.97
CA GLU A 335 -16.83 14.66 11.07
C GLU A 335 -17.77 13.61 11.66
N HIS A 336 -17.23 12.69 12.47
CA HIS A 336 -17.98 11.54 12.96
C HIS A 336 -18.30 11.60 14.46
N ASN A 337 -17.82 12.63 15.18
CA ASN A 337 -18.01 12.81 16.61
C ASN A 337 -17.57 11.57 17.44
N ILE A 338 -16.41 11.02 17.07
CA ILE A 338 -15.71 9.90 17.73
C ILE A 338 -14.36 10.44 18.20
N SER A 339 -13.97 10.19 19.46
CA SER A 339 -12.69 10.71 19.98
C SER A 339 -11.48 10.17 19.22
N LYS A 340 -10.40 10.95 19.15
CA LYS A 340 -9.13 10.53 18.56
C LYS A 340 -8.61 9.24 19.18
N GLU A 341 -8.74 9.11 20.49
CA GLU A 341 -8.31 7.95 21.26
C GLU A 341 -9.05 6.69 20.80
N GLU A 342 -10.36 6.78 20.56
CA GLU A 342 -11.16 5.67 20.06
C GLU A 342 -10.73 5.28 18.64
N ILE A 343 -10.52 6.25 17.74
CA ILE A 343 -10.05 5.99 16.37
C ILE A 343 -8.65 5.35 16.40
N LEU A 344 -7.71 5.91 17.18
CA LEU A 344 -6.33 5.39 17.31
C LEU A 344 -6.27 3.97 17.87
N LYS A 345 -7.22 3.62 18.76
CA LYS A 345 -7.30 2.29 19.36
C LYS A 345 -7.57 1.17 18.35
N ILE A 346 -8.32 1.47 17.31
CA ILE A 346 -8.70 0.52 16.26
C ILE A 346 -7.87 0.70 14.97
N THR A 347 -6.99 1.70 14.91
CA THR A 347 -6.19 2.01 13.73
C THR A 347 -4.78 1.43 13.85
N ASN A 348 -4.33 0.74 12.78
CA ASN A 348 -2.96 0.20 12.63
C ASN A 348 -2.51 -0.56 13.88
N VAL A 349 -3.33 -1.47 14.36
CA VAL A 349 -3.12 -2.18 15.64
C VAL A 349 -1.87 -3.06 15.66
N ASN A 350 -1.31 -3.35 14.50
CA ASN A 350 -0.05 -4.09 14.31
C ASN A 350 1.08 -3.17 13.77
N GLY A 351 0.98 -1.86 13.96
CA GLY A 351 1.88 -0.88 13.35
C GLY A 351 1.54 -0.58 11.90
N GLY A 352 2.04 0.51 11.36
CA GLY A 352 1.78 0.96 9.99
C GLY A 352 3.07 1.23 9.21
N ALA A 353 2.97 2.01 8.15
CA ALA A 353 4.05 2.20 7.18
C ALA A 353 5.29 2.92 7.73
N ILE A 354 5.17 3.69 8.81
CA ILE A 354 6.34 4.27 9.50
C ILE A 354 7.26 3.15 10.02
N ALA A 355 6.68 2.08 10.53
CA ALA A 355 7.43 0.94 11.05
C ALA A 355 7.67 -0.14 9.99
N LEU A 356 6.64 -0.51 9.23
CA LEU A 356 6.69 -1.64 8.27
C LEU A 356 7.26 -1.25 6.91
N GLY A 357 7.18 0.04 6.54
CA GLY A 357 7.63 0.53 5.23
C GLY A 357 6.51 0.82 4.24
N HIS A 358 6.86 1.55 3.17
CA HIS A 358 5.92 2.03 2.15
C HIS A 358 6.39 1.73 0.73
N PRO A 359 6.35 0.46 0.28
CA PRO A 359 6.57 0.12 -1.13
C PRO A 359 5.40 0.65 -1.95
N VAL A 360 5.56 1.86 -2.50
CA VAL A 360 4.47 2.76 -2.91
C VAL A 360 3.38 2.10 -3.78
N GLY A 361 3.73 1.35 -4.83
CA GLY A 361 2.75 0.67 -5.69
C GLY A 361 2.07 -0.55 -5.07
N ALA A 362 2.67 -1.14 -4.03
CA ALA A 362 2.13 -2.30 -3.32
C ALA A 362 1.30 -1.91 -2.08
N SER A 363 1.58 -0.76 -1.47
CA SER A 363 1.05 -0.40 -0.14
C SER A 363 -0.46 -0.41 -0.04
N GLY A 364 -1.18 0.10 -1.04
CA GLY A 364 -2.64 0.12 -1.02
C GLY A 364 -3.28 -1.28 -1.02
N ASN A 365 -2.62 -2.29 -1.58
CA ASN A 365 -3.04 -3.68 -1.49
C ASN A 365 -2.57 -4.31 -0.17
N ARG A 366 -1.34 -4.02 0.27
CA ARG A 366 -0.74 -4.52 1.50
C ARG A 366 -1.59 -4.19 2.73
N ILE A 367 -2.09 -2.96 2.87
CA ILE A 367 -2.93 -2.59 4.02
C ILE A 367 -4.25 -3.37 4.04
N VAL A 368 -4.80 -3.71 2.88
CA VAL A 368 -6.00 -4.58 2.79
C VAL A 368 -5.66 -6.01 3.21
N VAL A 369 -4.52 -6.56 2.81
CA VAL A 369 -4.06 -7.89 3.25
C VAL A 369 -3.90 -7.93 4.77
N THR A 370 -3.19 -6.96 5.35
CA THR A 370 -2.98 -6.90 6.81
C THR A 370 -4.29 -6.73 7.56
N LEU A 371 -5.18 -5.85 7.09
CA LEU A 371 -6.52 -5.66 7.66
C LEU A 371 -7.30 -6.99 7.72
N LEU A 372 -7.36 -7.71 6.60
CA LEU A 372 -8.08 -8.99 6.50
C LEU A 372 -7.55 -10.02 7.50
N HIS A 373 -6.23 -10.20 7.57
CA HIS A 373 -5.63 -11.17 8.48
C HIS A 373 -5.84 -10.80 9.95
N GLU A 374 -5.82 -9.52 10.30
CA GLU A 374 -6.13 -9.10 11.67
C GLU A 374 -7.62 -9.20 11.99
N MET A 375 -8.51 -8.91 11.04
CA MET A 375 -9.95 -9.16 11.18
C MET A 375 -10.25 -10.64 11.47
N ILE A 376 -9.54 -11.56 10.81
CA ILE A 376 -9.65 -13.01 11.06
C ILE A 376 -9.24 -13.34 12.50
N LYS A 377 -8.09 -12.84 12.94
CA LYS A 377 -7.50 -13.13 14.26
C LYS A 377 -8.33 -12.57 15.41
N ARG A 378 -9.01 -11.44 15.20
CA ARG A 378 -9.87 -10.81 16.23
C ARG A 378 -11.34 -11.17 16.13
N ASP A 379 -11.74 -11.89 15.08
CA ASP A 379 -13.14 -12.16 14.71
C ASP A 379 -13.99 -10.88 14.55
N THR A 380 -13.36 -9.79 14.10
CA THR A 380 -14.05 -8.52 13.79
C THR A 380 -14.82 -8.64 12.48
N LYS A 381 -15.94 -7.90 12.39
CA LYS A 381 -16.88 -8.03 11.27
C LYS A 381 -16.73 -6.95 10.22
N LEU A 382 -16.31 -5.74 10.60
CA LEU A 382 -16.24 -4.61 9.69
C LEU A 382 -14.87 -3.92 9.79
N GLY A 383 -14.17 -3.87 8.67
CA GLY A 383 -12.85 -3.26 8.55
C GLY A 383 -12.77 -2.25 7.41
N LEU A 384 -11.97 -1.21 7.58
CA LEU A 384 -11.74 -0.15 6.62
C LEU A 384 -10.24 0.02 6.35
N ALA A 385 -9.85 0.06 5.08
CA ALA A 385 -8.50 0.44 4.67
C ALA A 385 -8.52 1.72 3.85
N SER A 386 -7.59 2.64 4.10
CA SER A 386 -7.48 3.89 3.35
C SER A 386 -6.04 4.38 3.27
N LEU A 387 -5.73 5.12 2.20
CA LEU A 387 -4.42 5.77 2.07
C LEU A 387 -4.50 7.09 1.30
N CYS A 388 -3.54 7.97 1.61
CA CYS A 388 -3.27 9.19 0.86
C CYS A 388 -2.45 8.89 -0.40
N ILE A 389 -2.53 9.77 -1.37
CA ILE A 389 -1.94 9.61 -2.69
C ILE A 389 -1.35 10.95 -3.14
N GLY A 390 -0.13 10.92 -3.65
CA GLY A 390 0.51 12.10 -4.25
C GLY A 390 -0.40 12.78 -5.29
N GLY A 391 -0.25 14.09 -5.47
CA GLY A 391 -1.14 14.88 -6.31
C GLY A 391 -2.49 15.22 -5.66
N GLY A 392 -2.70 14.90 -4.37
CA GLY A 392 -3.90 15.30 -3.63
C GLY A 392 -5.09 14.37 -3.82
N MET A 393 -4.90 13.07 -3.64
CA MET A 393 -5.96 12.08 -3.78
C MET A 393 -5.99 11.12 -2.57
N GLY A 394 -7.05 10.34 -2.46
CA GLY A 394 -7.18 9.25 -1.51
C GLY A 394 -8.12 8.16 -2.01
N THR A 395 -7.93 6.95 -1.51
CA THR A 395 -8.79 5.79 -1.75
C THR A 395 -9.14 5.09 -0.46
N ALA A 396 -10.27 4.40 -0.43
CA ALA A 396 -10.74 3.62 0.71
C ALA A 396 -11.51 2.37 0.25
N VAL A 397 -11.43 1.32 1.05
CA VAL A 397 -12.16 0.05 0.84
C VAL A 397 -12.81 -0.36 2.17
N LEU A 398 -14.06 -0.79 2.14
CA LEU A 398 -14.81 -1.32 3.27
C LEU A 398 -15.05 -2.81 3.08
N ILE A 399 -14.70 -3.59 4.09
CA ILE A 399 -14.68 -5.05 4.06
C ILE A 399 -15.53 -5.59 5.21
N LYS A 400 -16.31 -6.62 4.92
CA LYS A 400 -17.16 -7.32 5.90
C LYS A 400 -16.83 -8.82 5.93
N ARG A 401 -16.71 -9.36 7.14
CA ARG A 401 -16.59 -10.80 7.41
C ARG A 401 -17.88 -11.39 7.94
#